data_c137ba93745774bd751c8aae3b791271
#
_entry.id   c137ba93745774bd751c8aae3b791271
#
_cell.length_a   1.000
_cell.length_b   1.000
_cell.length_c   1.000
_cell.angle_alpha   90.00
_cell.angle_beta   90.00
_cell.angle_gamma   90.00
#
_symmetry.space_group_name_H-M   'P 1'
#
loop_
_entity.id
_entity.type
_entity.pdbx_description
1 polymer ?
#
loop_
_entity_poly.entity_id
_entity_poly.type
_entity_poly.pdbx_seq_one_letter_code
_entity_poly.pdbx_strand_id
1 'polypeptide(L)'
;AKKEINSLLNAQWKNGFIPHIVFHTKNDSYFPGADFHKSSLHPKSPVHIDTSGITQPPVLGFVLEKLYNIADDKDDVLNFLKNQIDKVYKNHEYFYSKRDINNEGLVYIYHNWESGTDNSPVWDDIWKTMNPPRYKFERKDTNHVDSSQRPTNREYDHYIDLIELAKRFNYDDNKIAKHSPFLVQDPLF
;
A
#
# COMPACT_ATOMS: atom_id res chain seq x y z
N ALA A 1 2.79 -13.20 15.21
CA ALA A 1 3.24 -13.03 13.81
C ALA A 1 2.34 -13.76 12.81
N LYS A 2 2.12 -15.11 12.89
CA LYS A 2 1.32 -15.88 11.90
C LYS A 2 -0.08 -15.33 11.67
N LYS A 3 -0.81 -14.93 12.73
CA LYS A 3 -2.16 -14.36 12.62
C LYS A 3 -2.18 -13.07 11.81
N GLU A 4 -1.22 -12.19 12.01
CA GLU A 4 -1.10 -10.91 11.29
C GLU A 4 -0.77 -11.16 9.81
N ILE A 5 0.19 -12.05 9.53
CA ILE A 5 0.53 -12.42 8.16
C ILE A 5 -0.69 -13.03 7.45
N ASN A 6 -1.43 -13.93 8.11
CA ASN A 6 -2.66 -14.48 7.56
C ASN A 6 -3.71 -13.41 7.29
N SER A 7 -3.90 -12.47 8.21
CA SER A 7 -4.86 -11.38 8.05
C SER A 7 -4.55 -10.58 6.79
N LEU A 8 -3.29 -10.17 6.63
CA LEU A 8 -2.84 -9.42 5.47
C LEU A 8 -2.99 -10.22 4.17
N LEU A 9 -2.51 -11.48 4.13
CA LEU A 9 -2.55 -12.32 2.94
C LEU A 9 -3.98 -12.79 2.57
N ASN A 10 -4.92 -12.81 3.52
CA ASN A 10 -6.32 -13.08 3.22
C ASN A 10 -7.01 -11.88 2.55
N ALA A 11 -6.46 -10.68 2.70
CA ALA A 11 -6.91 -9.48 2.03
C ALA A 11 -6.20 -9.23 0.68
N GLN A 12 -5.32 -10.14 0.23
CA GLN A 12 -4.67 -10.04 -1.07
C GLN A 12 -5.71 -10.00 -2.19
N TRP A 13 -5.55 -9.07 -3.11
CA TRP A 13 -6.41 -8.98 -4.29
C TRP A 13 -6.12 -10.14 -5.26
N LYS A 14 -7.07 -10.47 -6.11
CA LYS A 14 -6.96 -11.60 -7.05
C LYS A 14 -5.80 -11.46 -8.05
N ASN A 15 -5.30 -10.24 -8.27
CA ASN A 15 -4.15 -9.95 -9.13
C ASN A 15 -2.79 -10.01 -8.40
N GLY A 16 -2.77 -10.34 -7.11
CA GLY A 16 -1.55 -10.41 -6.31
C GLY A 16 -1.23 -9.18 -5.47
N PHE A 17 -1.94 -8.06 -5.69
CA PHE A 17 -1.78 -6.85 -4.89
C PHE A 17 -2.03 -7.11 -3.41
N ILE A 18 -1.14 -6.65 -2.54
CA ILE A 18 -1.31 -6.70 -1.09
C ILE A 18 -1.54 -5.26 -0.59
N PRO A 19 -2.66 -5.00 0.11
CA PRO A 19 -2.97 -3.65 0.57
C PRO A 19 -2.12 -3.23 1.76
N HIS A 20 -1.86 -1.94 1.87
CA HIS A 20 -1.22 -1.32 3.03
C HIS A 20 -2.05 -1.51 4.31
N ILE A 21 -3.37 -1.34 4.22
CA ILE A 21 -4.30 -1.47 5.35
C ILE A 21 -5.42 -2.43 5.00
N VAL A 22 -5.75 -3.29 5.97
CA VAL A 22 -6.96 -4.13 5.98
C VAL A 22 -7.91 -3.56 7.04
N PHE A 23 -9.07 -3.11 6.62
CA PHE A 23 -10.07 -2.53 7.51
C PHE A 23 -10.99 -3.61 8.06
N HIS A 24 -10.70 -4.12 9.25
CA HIS A 24 -11.49 -5.18 9.88
C HIS A 24 -12.82 -4.70 10.48
N THR A 25 -12.88 -3.44 10.85
CA THR A 25 -14.07 -2.81 11.44
C THR A 25 -14.24 -1.41 10.88
N LYS A 26 -15.49 -0.92 10.84
CA LYS A 26 -15.72 0.50 10.64
C LYS A 26 -15.17 1.24 11.86
N ASN A 27 -14.11 1.96 11.66
CA ASN A 27 -13.41 2.68 12.71
C ASN A 27 -13.06 4.07 12.21
N ASP A 28 -13.53 5.08 12.91
CA ASP A 28 -13.25 6.49 12.61
C ASP A 28 -11.87 6.95 13.09
N SER A 29 -11.04 6.03 13.60
CA SER A 29 -9.69 6.34 14.08
C SER A 29 -8.67 6.57 12.95
N TYR A 30 -9.04 6.27 11.71
CA TYR A 30 -8.15 6.43 10.56
C TYR A 30 -8.73 7.43 9.55
N PHE A 31 -7.82 8.18 8.93
CA PHE A 31 -8.11 8.90 7.71
C PHE A 31 -6.88 8.84 6.80
N PRO A 32 -7.05 8.47 5.51
CA PRO A 32 -8.28 8.02 4.85
C PRO A 32 -8.71 6.59 5.27
N GLY A 33 -10.01 6.40 5.48
CA GLY A 33 -10.61 5.11 5.84
C GLY A 33 -11.08 4.30 4.63
N ALA A 34 -11.73 3.15 4.90
CA ALA A 34 -12.29 2.27 3.87
C ALA A 34 -13.26 2.98 2.93
N ASP A 35 -14.15 3.80 3.49
CA ASP A 35 -15.15 4.59 2.74
C ASP A 35 -14.50 5.60 1.80
N PHE A 36 -13.32 6.07 2.12
CA PHE A 36 -12.55 6.95 1.28
C PHE A 36 -11.83 6.19 0.17
N HIS A 37 -11.12 5.12 0.51
CA HIS A 37 -10.37 4.31 -0.47
C HIS A 37 -11.29 3.66 -1.51
N LYS A 38 -12.44 3.13 -1.11
CA LYS A 38 -13.39 2.44 -2.01
C LYS A 38 -12.69 1.41 -2.91
N SER A 39 -11.85 0.57 -2.32
CA SER A 39 -11.08 -0.44 -3.07
C SER A 39 -11.95 -1.38 -3.90
N SER A 40 -13.22 -1.55 -3.53
CA SER A 40 -14.24 -2.29 -4.28
C SER A 40 -14.49 -1.78 -5.71
N LEU A 41 -14.01 -0.58 -6.07
CA LEU A 41 -14.01 -0.09 -7.45
C LEU A 41 -13.15 -0.96 -8.37
N HIS A 42 -12.12 -1.62 -7.84
CA HIS A 42 -11.30 -2.53 -8.63
C HIS A 42 -11.90 -3.95 -8.64
N PRO A 43 -12.11 -4.58 -9.81
CA PRO A 43 -12.79 -5.88 -9.93
C PRO A 43 -12.00 -7.06 -9.31
N LYS A 44 -10.74 -6.87 -8.99
CA LYS A 44 -9.88 -7.89 -8.35
C LYS A 44 -9.75 -7.71 -6.83
N SER A 45 -10.29 -6.63 -6.26
CA SER A 45 -10.30 -6.44 -4.80
C SER A 45 -11.15 -7.50 -4.10
N PRO A 46 -10.92 -7.79 -2.82
CA PRO A 46 -11.77 -8.68 -2.04
C PRO A 46 -13.21 -8.17 -1.95
N VAL A 47 -14.18 -9.09 -1.93
CA VAL A 47 -15.61 -8.72 -1.88
C VAL A 47 -16.09 -8.47 -0.44
N HIS A 48 -15.48 -9.13 0.54
CA HIS A 48 -15.94 -9.12 1.94
C HIS A 48 -14.96 -8.49 2.92
N ILE A 49 -13.86 -7.92 2.39
CA ILE A 49 -12.81 -7.29 3.20
C ILE A 49 -12.50 -5.95 2.57
N ASP A 50 -12.73 -4.88 3.31
CA ASP A 50 -12.34 -3.54 2.89
C ASP A 50 -10.84 -3.34 3.05
N THR A 51 -10.20 -2.76 2.03
CA THR A 51 -8.76 -2.53 2.01
C THR A 51 -8.41 -1.14 1.53
N SER A 52 -7.18 -0.69 1.81
CA SER A 52 -6.61 0.43 1.07
C SER A 52 -6.34 0.03 -0.38
N GLY A 53 -6.26 1.02 -1.27
CA GLY A 53 -5.85 0.84 -2.66
C GLY A 53 -4.39 1.23 -2.90
N ILE A 54 -3.58 1.28 -1.86
CA ILE A 54 -2.12 1.48 -1.87
C ILE A 54 -1.44 0.28 -1.22
N THR A 55 -0.21 -0.01 -1.61
CA THR A 55 0.56 -1.18 -1.16
C THR A 55 1.67 -0.79 -0.17
N GLN A 56 2.60 -1.70 0.06
CA GLN A 56 3.82 -1.53 0.89
C GLN A 56 4.99 -2.24 0.23
N PRO A 57 6.24 -1.97 0.61
CA PRO A 57 7.39 -2.73 0.13
C PRO A 57 7.20 -4.23 0.33
N PRO A 58 7.60 -5.09 -0.63
CA PRO A 58 7.32 -6.53 -0.64
C PRO A 58 8.22 -7.31 0.33
N VAL A 59 8.22 -6.96 1.60
CA VAL A 59 9.10 -7.54 2.64
C VAL A 59 8.64 -8.91 3.16
N LEU A 60 7.49 -9.42 2.71
CA LEU A 60 6.91 -10.65 3.26
C LEU A 60 7.80 -11.87 3.08
N GLY A 61 8.52 -11.99 1.97
CA GLY A 61 9.48 -13.07 1.76
C GLY A 61 10.55 -13.10 2.86
N PHE A 62 11.14 -11.95 3.13
CA PHE A 62 12.10 -11.78 4.22
C PHE A 62 11.49 -12.08 5.60
N VAL A 63 10.26 -11.61 5.84
CA VAL A 63 9.55 -11.87 7.12
C VAL A 63 9.30 -13.37 7.31
N LEU A 64 8.91 -14.10 6.26
CA LEU A 64 8.69 -15.54 6.33
C LEU A 64 10.00 -16.30 6.60
N GLU A 65 11.10 -15.92 5.95
CA GLU A 65 12.43 -16.48 6.22
C GLU A 65 12.83 -16.26 7.69
N LYS A 66 12.70 -15.05 8.19
CA LYS A 66 13.01 -14.73 9.59
C LYS A 66 12.12 -15.51 10.56
N LEU A 67 10.83 -15.64 10.27
CA LEU A 67 9.92 -16.43 11.10
C LEU A 67 10.38 -17.88 11.21
N TYR A 68 10.81 -18.49 10.10
CA TYR A 68 11.36 -19.83 10.11
C TYR A 68 12.65 -19.90 10.94
N ASN A 69 13.56 -18.96 10.74
CA ASN A 69 14.87 -18.99 11.39
C ASN A 69 14.80 -18.87 12.92
N ILE A 70 13.84 -18.11 13.46
CA ILE A 70 13.69 -17.87 14.91
C ILE A 70 12.70 -18.83 15.58
N ALA A 71 11.99 -19.67 14.84
CA ALA A 71 10.96 -20.53 15.42
C ALA A 71 11.58 -21.69 16.21
N ASP A 72 11.00 -22.01 17.36
CA ASP A 72 11.33 -23.21 18.14
C ASP A 72 10.78 -24.47 17.46
N ASP A 73 9.53 -24.42 16.99
CA ASP A 73 8.88 -25.48 16.22
C ASP A 73 8.99 -25.19 14.71
N LYS A 74 9.99 -25.80 14.10
CA LYS A 74 10.27 -25.64 12.65
C LYS A 74 9.18 -26.28 11.79
N ASP A 75 8.62 -27.40 12.20
CA ASP A 75 7.62 -28.14 11.43
C ASP A 75 6.31 -27.36 11.36
N ASP A 76 5.87 -26.77 12.47
CA ASP A 76 4.70 -25.91 12.52
C ASP A 76 4.86 -24.69 11.61
N VAL A 77 6.04 -24.06 11.65
CA VAL A 77 6.31 -22.89 10.78
C VAL A 77 6.43 -23.33 9.33
N LEU A 78 7.09 -24.43 9.02
CA LEU A 78 7.21 -24.93 7.64
C LEU A 78 5.85 -25.22 7.02
N ASN A 79 4.94 -25.82 7.78
CA ASN A 79 3.56 -26.04 7.34
C ASN A 79 2.83 -24.73 7.06
N PHE A 80 3.01 -23.74 7.92
CA PHE A 80 2.48 -22.39 7.69
C PHE A 80 3.02 -21.76 6.40
N LEU A 81 4.36 -21.82 6.18
CA LEU A 81 5.00 -21.26 5.01
C LEU A 81 4.50 -21.90 3.72
N LYS A 82 4.34 -23.24 3.67
CA LYS A 82 3.80 -23.94 2.50
C LYS A 82 2.43 -23.43 2.08
N ASN A 83 1.62 -22.96 3.02
CA ASN A 83 0.29 -22.41 2.75
C ASN A 83 0.31 -20.94 2.32
N GLN A 84 1.43 -20.23 2.50
CA GLN A 84 1.50 -18.79 2.22
C GLN A 84 2.39 -18.44 1.04
N ILE A 85 3.33 -19.30 0.67
CA ILE A 85 4.38 -18.98 -0.32
C ILE A 85 3.81 -18.57 -1.68
N ASP A 86 2.75 -19.23 -2.14
CA ASP A 86 2.11 -18.88 -3.42
C ASP A 86 1.52 -17.48 -3.42
N LYS A 87 1.02 -17.02 -2.28
CA LYS A 87 0.48 -15.66 -2.15
C LYS A 87 1.60 -14.62 -2.19
N VAL A 88 2.72 -14.91 -1.52
CA VAL A 88 3.90 -14.05 -1.56
C VAL A 88 4.47 -13.99 -2.97
N TYR A 89 4.60 -15.13 -3.64
CA TYR A 89 5.04 -15.21 -5.03
C TYR A 89 4.15 -14.36 -5.95
N LYS A 90 2.83 -14.50 -5.85
CA LYS A 90 1.87 -13.69 -6.64
C LYS A 90 2.01 -12.18 -6.37
N ASN A 91 2.42 -11.79 -5.17
CA ASN A 91 2.66 -10.39 -4.89
C ASN A 91 3.90 -9.86 -5.66
N HIS A 92 4.96 -10.64 -5.72
CA HIS A 92 6.13 -10.27 -6.53
C HIS A 92 5.78 -10.27 -8.03
N GLU A 93 5.03 -11.26 -8.53
CA GLU A 93 4.52 -11.26 -9.92
C GLU A 93 3.70 -10.00 -10.22
N TYR A 94 2.86 -9.56 -9.26
CA TYR A 94 2.10 -8.32 -9.40
C TYR A 94 3.02 -7.14 -9.64
N PHE A 95 4.07 -6.95 -8.85
CA PHE A 95 4.98 -5.82 -9.01
C PHE A 95 5.65 -5.83 -10.40
N TYR A 96 6.26 -6.92 -10.80
CA TYR A 96 6.93 -7.02 -12.09
C TYR A 96 5.98 -6.96 -13.28
N SER A 97 4.75 -7.46 -13.16
CA SER A 97 3.78 -7.43 -14.26
C SER A 97 2.98 -6.14 -14.36
N LYS A 98 2.87 -5.33 -13.29
CA LYS A 98 2.01 -4.15 -13.21
C LYS A 98 2.74 -2.87 -12.90
N ARG A 99 3.83 -2.94 -12.18
CA ARG A 99 4.55 -1.78 -11.68
C ARG A 99 5.96 -1.61 -12.30
N ASP A 100 6.49 -2.60 -12.98
CA ASP A 100 7.68 -2.49 -13.86
C ASP A 100 7.26 -2.02 -15.25
N ILE A 101 6.99 -0.72 -15.38
CA ILE A 101 6.34 -0.14 -16.56
C ILE A 101 7.21 -0.25 -17.80
N ASN A 102 8.52 -0.18 -17.63
CA ASN A 102 9.50 -0.16 -18.71
C ASN A 102 10.17 -1.53 -18.96
N ASN A 103 9.81 -2.55 -18.17
CA ASN A 103 10.48 -3.87 -18.16
C ASN A 103 12.00 -3.77 -17.89
N GLU A 104 12.36 -2.93 -16.93
CA GLU A 104 13.76 -2.67 -16.53
C GLU A 104 14.15 -3.43 -15.26
N GLY A 105 13.20 -4.16 -14.64
CA GLY A 105 13.37 -4.79 -13.33
C GLY A 105 13.27 -3.80 -12.18
N LEU A 106 12.77 -2.58 -12.44
CA LEU A 106 12.60 -1.52 -11.45
C LEU A 106 11.12 -1.19 -11.29
N VAL A 107 10.64 -1.29 -10.07
CA VAL A 107 9.23 -1.13 -9.74
C VAL A 107 8.91 0.33 -9.40
N TYR A 108 7.79 0.82 -9.90
CA TYR A 108 7.28 2.14 -9.60
C TYR A 108 6.28 2.11 -8.45
N ILE A 109 6.38 3.08 -7.55
CA ILE A 109 5.35 3.42 -6.57
C ILE A 109 4.49 4.56 -7.09
N TYR A 110 3.21 4.55 -6.72
CA TYR A 110 2.20 5.54 -7.14
C TYR A 110 1.75 6.46 -6.02
N HIS A 111 2.24 6.21 -4.81
CA HIS A 111 1.92 6.96 -3.62
C HIS A 111 3.10 6.92 -2.65
N ASN A 112 3.42 8.04 -2.01
CA ASN A 112 4.52 8.12 -1.04
C ASN A 112 4.35 7.15 0.14
N TRP A 113 3.12 6.85 0.54
CA TRP A 113 2.85 5.87 1.60
C TRP A 113 3.18 4.43 1.21
N GLU A 114 3.40 4.14 -0.05
CA GLU A 114 3.87 2.81 -0.49
C GLU A 114 5.33 2.58 -0.13
N SER A 115 6.14 3.64 -0.03
CA SER A 115 7.60 3.56 0.20
C SER A 115 8.00 3.10 1.61
N GLY A 116 7.11 3.22 2.61
CA GLY A 116 7.46 3.09 4.03
C GLY A 116 8.26 4.28 4.58
N THR A 117 8.48 5.33 3.78
CA THR A 117 9.17 6.58 4.14
C THR A 117 8.28 7.80 3.89
N ASP A 118 7.06 7.76 4.37
CA ASP A 118 5.94 8.63 4.05
C ASP A 118 6.27 10.13 4.04
N ASN A 119 7.04 10.56 5.03
CA ASN A 119 7.35 11.97 5.27
C ASN A 119 8.80 12.32 4.93
N SER A 120 9.43 11.55 4.06
CA SER A 120 10.80 11.81 3.63
C SER A 120 10.91 13.09 2.81
N PRO A 121 11.91 13.95 3.06
CA PRO A 121 12.18 15.13 2.22
C PRO A 121 12.48 14.78 0.76
N VAL A 122 12.76 13.54 0.43
CA VAL A 122 12.97 13.08 -0.94
C VAL A 122 11.76 13.35 -1.85
N TRP A 123 10.57 13.48 -1.29
CA TRP A 123 9.33 13.78 -2.02
C TRP A 123 9.11 15.27 -2.28
N ASP A 124 9.87 16.16 -1.66
CA ASP A 124 9.64 17.62 -1.72
C ASP A 124 9.67 18.17 -3.15
N ASP A 125 10.56 17.65 -3.99
CA ASP A 125 10.67 18.13 -5.37
C ASP A 125 9.47 17.69 -6.22
N ILE A 126 8.92 16.52 -5.95
CA ILE A 126 7.68 16.04 -6.60
C ILE A 126 6.50 16.90 -6.13
N TRP A 127 6.39 17.17 -4.82
CA TRP A 127 5.31 18.01 -4.30
C TRP A 127 5.29 19.41 -4.91
N LYS A 128 6.45 19.99 -5.22
CA LYS A 128 6.55 21.30 -5.90
C LYS A 128 5.96 21.30 -7.31
N THR A 129 5.96 20.15 -7.98
CA THR A 129 5.40 20.00 -9.34
C THR A 129 3.89 19.77 -9.34
N MET A 130 3.32 19.37 -8.21
CA MET A 130 1.89 19.08 -8.05
C MET A 130 1.14 20.29 -7.51
N ASN A 131 -0.07 20.50 -8.01
CA ASN A 131 -0.95 21.53 -7.49
C ASN A 131 -2.37 20.96 -7.24
N PRO A 132 -2.52 20.06 -6.26
CA PRO A 132 -3.81 19.47 -5.93
C PRO A 132 -4.81 20.52 -5.43
N PRO A 133 -6.11 20.30 -5.59
CA PRO A 133 -7.13 21.12 -4.97
C PRO A 133 -7.03 21.05 -3.43
N ARG A 134 -7.72 21.98 -2.76
CA ARG A 134 -7.88 21.89 -1.30
C ARG A 134 -8.98 20.89 -0.98
N TYR A 135 -8.61 19.84 -0.26
CA TYR A 135 -9.54 18.83 0.22
C TYR A 135 -10.08 19.18 1.60
N LYS A 136 -11.33 18.80 1.86
CA LYS A 136 -11.94 18.89 3.20
C LYS A 136 -11.87 17.52 3.85
N PHE A 137 -11.11 17.41 4.93
CA PHE A 137 -10.95 16.18 5.71
C PHE A 137 -10.66 16.52 7.17
N GLU A 138 -10.88 15.55 8.03
CA GLU A 138 -10.50 15.60 9.44
C GLU A 138 -9.34 14.64 9.67
N ARG A 139 -8.20 15.18 10.04
CA ARG A 139 -7.01 14.39 10.34
C ARG A 139 -7.16 13.69 11.69
N LYS A 140 -6.70 12.46 11.76
CA LYS A 140 -6.72 11.66 12.99
C LYS A 140 -5.32 11.44 13.55
N ASP A 141 -4.29 11.60 12.74
CA ASP A 141 -2.89 11.39 13.09
C ASP A 141 -2.35 12.40 14.11
N THR A 142 -2.97 13.58 14.22
CA THR A 142 -2.60 14.62 15.20
C THR A 142 -3.27 14.45 16.56
N ASN A 143 -4.11 13.46 16.75
CA ASN A 143 -4.79 13.22 18.02
C ASN A 143 -3.86 12.70 19.11
N HIS A 144 -2.72 12.09 18.74
CA HIS A 144 -1.80 11.43 19.66
C HIS A 144 -0.36 11.90 19.52
N VAL A 145 -0.06 12.72 18.52
CA VAL A 145 1.29 13.23 18.22
C VAL A 145 1.20 14.72 17.95
N ASP A 146 2.20 15.48 18.39
CA ASP A 146 2.28 16.92 18.14
C ASP A 146 2.25 17.20 16.63
N SER A 147 1.44 18.16 16.23
CA SER A 147 1.23 18.50 14.82
C SER A 147 2.51 18.94 14.09
N SER A 148 3.50 19.47 14.83
CA SER A 148 4.81 19.84 14.27
C SER A 148 5.65 18.65 13.81
N GLN A 149 5.32 17.44 14.30
CA GLN A 149 5.97 16.19 13.93
C GLN A 149 5.22 15.42 12.84
N ARG A 150 4.19 16.01 12.26
CA ARG A 150 3.33 15.40 11.26
C ARG A 150 3.30 16.24 10.00
N PRO A 151 2.99 15.64 8.85
CA PRO A 151 2.81 16.38 7.60
C PRO A 151 1.81 17.52 7.75
N THR A 152 1.99 18.57 6.99
CA THR A 152 1.05 19.68 6.92
C THR A 152 -0.25 19.29 6.22
N ASN A 153 -1.31 20.10 6.37
CA ASN A 153 -2.55 19.89 5.62
C ASN A 153 -2.33 20.03 4.10
N ARG A 154 -1.32 20.79 3.67
CA ARG A 154 -1.00 20.92 2.24
C ARG A 154 -0.38 19.65 1.70
N GLU A 155 0.49 19.00 2.44
CA GLU A 155 1.03 17.68 2.07
C GLU A 155 -0.08 16.63 2.02
N TYR A 156 -1.01 16.66 2.96
CA TYR A 156 -2.19 15.80 2.91
C TYR A 156 -3.05 16.02 1.67
N ASP A 157 -3.19 17.26 1.17
CA ASP A 157 -3.87 17.51 -0.10
C ASP A 157 -3.21 16.70 -1.24
N HIS A 158 -1.88 16.60 -1.29
CA HIS A 158 -1.17 15.78 -2.29
C HIS A 158 -1.49 14.28 -2.13
N TYR A 159 -1.44 13.78 -0.89
CA TYR A 159 -1.72 12.36 -0.61
C TYR A 159 -3.14 11.98 -1.00
N ILE A 160 -4.09 12.82 -0.68
CA ILE A 160 -5.50 12.62 -1.00
C ILE A 160 -5.74 12.69 -2.51
N ASP A 161 -5.08 13.60 -3.21
CA ASP A 161 -5.19 13.75 -4.67
C ASP A 161 -4.71 12.50 -5.41
N LEU A 162 -3.62 11.88 -4.95
CA LEU A 162 -3.13 10.62 -5.51
C LEU A 162 -4.13 9.47 -5.31
N ILE A 163 -4.79 9.39 -4.14
CA ILE A 163 -5.84 8.39 -3.92
C ILE A 163 -7.05 8.68 -4.80
N GLU A 164 -7.48 9.93 -4.93
CA GLU A 164 -8.60 10.32 -5.80
C GLU A 164 -8.29 10.02 -7.27
N LEU A 165 -7.05 10.22 -7.70
CA LEU A 165 -6.61 9.83 -9.04
C LEU A 165 -6.71 8.32 -9.23
N ALA A 166 -6.23 7.52 -8.29
CA ALA A 166 -6.31 6.07 -8.35
C ALA A 166 -7.77 5.58 -8.39
N LYS A 167 -8.66 6.17 -7.59
CA LYS A 167 -10.10 5.88 -7.60
C LYS A 167 -10.75 6.23 -8.94
N ARG A 168 -10.39 7.39 -9.53
CA ARG A 168 -10.90 7.82 -10.85
C ARG A 168 -10.63 6.78 -11.94
N PHE A 169 -9.53 6.06 -11.82
CA PHE A 169 -9.15 4.99 -12.73
C PHE A 169 -9.50 3.59 -12.21
N ASN A 170 -10.33 3.49 -11.17
CA ASN A 170 -10.70 2.21 -10.54
C ASN A 170 -9.47 1.37 -10.16
N TYR A 171 -8.41 2.01 -9.71
CA TYR A 171 -7.14 1.38 -9.34
C TYR A 171 -6.48 0.56 -10.48
N ASP A 172 -6.76 0.91 -11.73
CA ASP A 172 -6.09 0.31 -12.90
C ASP A 172 -4.65 0.82 -12.99
N ASP A 173 -3.67 -0.05 -12.73
CA ASP A 173 -2.25 0.29 -12.68
C ASP A 173 -1.76 0.98 -13.96
N ASN A 174 -2.18 0.49 -15.14
CA ASN A 174 -1.74 1.06 -16.41
C ASN A 174 -2.27 2.49 -16.62
N LYS A 175 -3.47 2.78 -16.14
CA LYS A 175 -4.05 4.12 -16.23
C LYS A 175 -3.42 5.05 -15.21
N ILE A 176 -3.18 4.56 -14.00
CA ILE A 176 -2.47 5.34 -12.97
C ILE A 176 -1.09 5.72 -13.49
N ALA A 177 -0.31 4.76 -14.00
CA ALA A 177 1.02 5.01 -14.54
C ALA A 177 1.08 6.10 -15.62
N LYS A 178 0.04 6.18 -16.45
CA LYS A 178 -0.03 7.18 -17.53
C LYS A 178 -0.41 8.59 -17.08
N HIS A 179 -1.03 8.73 -15.92
CA HIS A 179 -1.66 9.98 -15.51
C HIS A 179 -1.18 10.49 -14.15
N SER A 180 -0.46 9.63 -13.39
CA SER A 180 0.03 10.04 -12.08
C SER A 180 1.17 11.05 -12.21
N PRO A 181 1.09 12.17 -11.51
CA PRO A 181 2.21 13.08 -11.36
C PRO A 181 3.27 12.53 -10.40
N PHE A 182 2.91 11.55 -9.57
CA PHE A 182 3.79 10.84 -8.67
C PHE A 182 4.06 9.45 -9.24
N LEU A 183 5.22 9.27 -9.85
CA LEU A 183 5.65 8.03 -10.44
C LEU A 183 7.15 7.87 -10.16
N VAL A 184 7.47 7.09 -9.16
CA VAL A 184 8.84 6.98 -8.64
C VAL A 184 9.28 5.53 -8.64
N GLN A 185 10.46 5.27 -9.19
CA GLN A 185 11.14 3.98 -9.00
C GLN A 185 11.71 3.92 -7.59
N ASP A 186 11.33 2.89 -6.84
CA ASP A 186 11.78 2.71 -5.47
C ASP A 186 12.64 1.44 -5.37
N PRO A 187 13.92 1.56 -4.94
CA PRO A 187 14.82 0.41 -4.85
C PRO A 187 14.47 -0.59 -3.74
N LEU A 188 13.47 -0.30 -2.90
CA LEU A 188 12.97 -1.23 -1.88
C LEU A 188 11.95 -2.24 -2.43
N PHE A 189 11.54 -2.08 -3.70
CA PHE A 189 10.59 -2.94 -4.40
C PHE A 189 11.19 -3.98 -5.32
#